data_6e79a229c5e1e60f50391260b2dc45bf
#
_entry.id   6e79a229c5e1e60f50391260b2dc45bf
#
_cell.length_a   1.000
_cell.length_b   1.000
_cell.length_c   1.000
_cell.angle_alpha   90.00
_cell.angle_beta   90.00
_cell.angle_gamma   90.00
#
_symmetry.space_group_name_H-M   'P 1'
#
loop_
_entity.id
_entity.type
_entity.pdbx_description
1 polymer ?
#
loop_
_entity_poly.entity_id
_entity_poly.type
_entity_poly.pdbx_seq_one_letter_code
_entity_poly.pdbx_strand_id
1 'polypeptide(L)'
;MRKNIFTTIISLVVIVLSVIPIPEVPQLDGVPLIDKWVHFVMYGSVAIAMWIDMFFVRKERVLTPLFDGAIFSYPVLLGVTMELVQLYLIPCRNGDSLDAVANALGCCLGNIICLAFYYFLYYRKNKDKLKLG
;
A
#
# COMPACT_ATOMS: atom_id res chain seq x y z
N MET A 1 -14.69 18.49 -2.60
CA MET A 1 -13.40 17.78 -2.44
C MET A 1 -13.68 16.32 -2.14
N ARG A 2 -13.40 15.43 -3.07
CA ARG A 2 -13.52 13.98 -2.84
C ARG A 2 -12.34 13.55 -1.98
N LYS A 3 -12.63 13.02 -0.80
CA LYS A 3 -11.62 12.75 0.23
C LYS A 3 -10.98 11.39 0.01
N ASN A 4 -9.66 11.29 0.16
CA ASN A 4 -8.92 10.03 0.20
C ASN A 4 -9.07 9.40 1.60
N ILE A 5 -10.29 8.95 1.94
CA ILE A 5 -10.64 8.56 3.30
C ILE A 5 -9.91 7.28 3.70
N PHE A 6 -9.97 6.26 2.85
CA PHE A 6 -9.33 4.97 3.14
C PHE A 6 -7.81 5.09 3.14
N THR A 7 -7.24 5.80 2.16
CA THR A 7 -5.79 6.08 2.11
C THR A 7 -5.34 6.80 3.38
N THR A 8 -6.08 7.83 3.81
CA THR A 8 -5.70 8.60 5.00
C THR A 8 -5.75 7.73 6.26
N ILE A 9 -6.80 6.95 6.47
CA ILE A 9 -6.95 6.09 7.64
C ILE A 9 -5.84 5.04 7.66
N ILE A 10 -5.63 4.31 6.56
CA ILE A 10 -4.62 3.25 6.51
C ILE A 10 -3.21 3.83 6.66
N SER A 11 -2.90 4.97 6.03
CA SER A 11 -1.60 5.63 6.20
C SER A 11 -1.36 6.05 7.65
N LEU A 12 -2.36 6.58 8.34
CA LEU A 12 -2.23 6.92 9.77
C LEU A 12 -1.97 5.67 10.62
N VAL A 13 -2.67 4.57 10.37
CA VAL A 13 -2.44 3.30 11.07
C VAL A 13 -1.01 2.81 10.81
N VAL A 14 -0.55 2.84 9.57
CA VAL A 14 0.81 2.43 9.20
C VAL A 14 1.86 3.30 9.91
N ILE A 15 1.68 4.63 9.91
CA ILE A 15 2.59 5.56 10.62
C ILE A 15 2.65 5.23 12.11
N VAL A 16 1.49 5.06 12.76
CA VAL A 16 1.42 4.74 14.19
C VAL A 16 2.11 3.42 14.50
N LEU A 17 1.84 2.36 13.72
CA LEU A 17 2.48 1.05 13.89
C LEU A 17 3.99 1.09 13.62
N SER A 18 4.44 1.95 12.72
CA SER A 18 5.87 2.12 12.41
C SER A 18 6.64 2.85 13.53
N VAL A 19 5.97 3.69 14.30
CA VAL A 19 6.59 4.48 15.38
C VAL A 19 6.53 3.76 16.74
N ILE A 20 5.46 3.02 17.01
CA ILE A 20 5.31 2.30 18.27
C ILE A 20 6.29 1.12 18.31
N PRO A 21 7.13 1.01 19.35
CA PRO A 21 7.95 -0.18 19.54
C PRO A 21 7.03 -1.38 19.78
N ILE A 22 7.07 -2.34 18.86
CA ILE A 22 6.31 -3.59 19.00
C ILE A 22 7.08 -4.45 20.01
N PRO A 23 6.47 -4.85 21.14
CA PRO A 23 7.13 -5.76 22.07
C PRO A 23 7.44 -7.08 21.34
N GLU A 24 8.60 -7.67 21.65
CA GLU A 24 8.95 -8.98 21.14
C GLU A 24 7.83 -9.97 21.50
N VAL A 25 7.25 -10.58 20.48
CA VAL A 25 6.20 -11.59 20.65
C VAL A 25 6.86 -12.96 20.52
N PRO A 26 7.13 -13.65 21.64
CA PRO A 26 7.90 -14.91 21.61
C PRO A 26 7.33 -15.99 20.71
N GLN A 27 6.02 -15.93 20.44
CA GLN A 27 5.33 -16.87 19.54
C GLN A 27 5.66 -16.66 18.05
N LEU A 28 6.21 -15.50 17.69
CA LEU A 28 6.60 -15.14 16.32
C LEU A 28 8.11 -15.27 16.07
N ASP A 29 8.91 -15.53 17.10
CA ASP A 29 10.37 -15.70 16.98
C ASP A 29 10.77 -16.88 16.09
N GLY A 30 9.85 -17.82 15.83
CA GLY A 30 10.05 -18.93 14.92
C GLY A 30 9.78 -18.61 13.45
N VAL A 31 9.26 -17.44 13.12
CA VAL A 31 8.94 -17.05 11.73
C VAL A 31 10.06 -16.18 11.18
N PRO A 32 10.87 -16.69 10.23
CA PRO A 32 11.97 -15.91 9.68
C PRO A 32 11.43 -14.66 8.97
N LEU A 33 12.08 -13.52 9.19
CA LEU A 33 11.76 -12.24 8.54
C LEU A 33 10.33 -11.74 8.81
N ILE A 34 9.76 -12.04 9.97
CA ILE A 34 8.38 -11.64 10.30
C ILE A 34 8.17 -10.13 10.20
N ASP A 35 9.13 -9.33 10.60
CA ASP A 35 9.14 -7.88 10.46
C ASP A 35 9.01 -7.44 8.98
N LYS A 36 9.71 -8.11 8.06
CA LYS A 36 9.64 -7.84 6.61
C LYS A 36 8.25 -8.16 6.05
N TRP A 37 7.62 -9.24 6.53
CA TRP A 37 6.25 -9.56 6.16
C TRP A 37 5.26 -8.51 6.66
N VAL A 38 5.46 -8.00 7.86
CA VAL A 38 4.62 -6.90 8.40
C VAL A 38 4.75 -5.66 7.53
N HIS A 39 5.97 -5.22 7.19
CA HIS A 39 6.21 -4.10 6.30
C HIS A 39 5.56 -4.31 4.92
N PHE A 40 5.74 -5.48 4.32
CA PHE A 40 5.16 -5.86 3.05
C PHE A 40 3.62 -5.72 3.05
N VAL A 41 2.94 -6.26 4.08
CA VAL A 41 1.47 -6.18 4.19
C VAL A 41 1.01 -4.76 4.46
N MET A 42 1.69 -4.02 5.34
CA MET A 42 1.34 -2.63 5.68
C MET A 42 1.34 -1.74 4.43
N TYR A 43 2.42 -1.75 3.67
CA TYR A 43 2.53 -0.87 2.49
C TYR A 43 1.73 -1.37 1.29
N GLY A 44 1.53 -2.66 1.16
CA GLY A 44 0.58 -3.23 0.21
C GLY A 44 -0.85 -2.77 0.50
N SER A 45 -1.25 -2.69 1.77
CA SER A 45 -2.57 -2.19 2.16
C SER A 45 -2.77 -0.70 1.87
N VAL A 46 -1.72 0.13 1.97
CA VAL A 46 -1.77 1.55 1.56
C VAL A 46 -2.04 1.66 0.05
N ALA A 47 -1.34 0.87 -0.77
CA ALA A 47 -1.56 0.85 -2.21
C ALA A 47 -3.00 0.45 -2.55
N ILE A 48 -3.52 -0.62 -1.92
CA ILE A 48 -4.91 -1.07 -2.12
C ILE A 48 -5.90 0.02 -1.68
N ALA A 49 -5.67 0.70 -0.55
CA ALA A 49 -6.54 1.77 -0.07
C ALA A 49 -6.64 2.94 -1.06
N MET A 50 -5.55 3.28 -1.75
CA MET A 50 -5.56 4.30 -2.82
C MET A 50 -6.45 3.89 -3.99
N TRP A 51 -6.42 2.61 -4.39
CA TRP A 51 -7.29 2.08 -5.43
C TRP A 51 -8.76 2.09 -4.99
N ILE A 52 -9.05 1.75 -3.73
CA ILE A 52 -10.41 1.82 -3.16
C ILE A 52 -10.92 3.26 -3.21
N ASP A 53 -10.14 4.24 -2.78
CA ASP A 53 -10.52 5.65 -2.84
C ASP A 53 -10.79 6.11 -4.28
N MET A 54 -10.00 5.66 -5.24
CA MET A 54 -10.20 5.96 -6.65
C MET A 54 -11.55 5.42 -7.14
N PHE A 55 -11.82 4.12 -6.93
CA PHE A 55 -12.98 3.47 -7.51
C PHE A 55 -14.28 3.80 -6.78
N PHE A 56 -14.27 3.79 -5.45
CA PHE A 56 -15.50 3.88 -4.66
C PHE A 56 -15.79 5.29 -4.17
N VAL A 57 -14.76 6.06 -3.80
CA VAL A 57 -14.94 7.41 -3.26
C VAL A 57 -14.94 8.45 -4.38
N ARG A 58 -13.94 8.42 -5.25
CA ARG A 58 -13.85 9.38 -6.36
C ARG A 58 -14.68 8.97 -7.57
N LYS A 59 -15.00 7.70 -7.71
CA LYS A 59 -15.71 7.12 -8.86
C LYS A 59 -14.98 7.38 -10.20
N GLU A 60 -13.68 7.57 -10.13
CA GLU A 60 -12.84 7.70 -11.31
C GLU A 60 -12.65 6.32 -11.94
N ARG A 61 -12.93 6.22 -13.23
CA ARG A 61 -12.88 4.95 -13.97
C ARG A 61 -11.86 4.97 -15.10
N VAL A 62 -11.12 6.06 -15.22
CA VAL A 62 -10.10 6.24 -16.24
C VAL A 62 -8.78 6.50 -15.51
N LEU A 63 -7.80 5.68 -15.79
CA LEU A 63 -6.44 5.88 -15.34
C LEU A 63 -5.86 7.09 -16.08
N THR A 64 -5.25 8.00 -15.34
CA THR A 64 -4.53 9.15 -15.91
C THR A 64 -3.07 9.07 -15.49
N PRO A 65 -2.11 9.50 -16.34
CA PRO A 65 -0.68 9.38 -16.02
C PRO A 65 -0.29 10.02 -14.68
N LEU A 66 -0.90 11.15 -14.33
CA LEU A 66 -0.63 11.84 -13.06
C LEU A 66 -1.15 11.02 -11.86
N PHE A 67 -2.31 10.41 -12.00
CA PHE A 67 -2.92 9.63 -10.94
C PHE A 67 -2.20 8.28 -10.77
N ASP A 68 -1.84 7.64 -11.87
CA ASP A 68 -1.07 6.40 -11.87
C ASP A 68 0.29 6.61 -11.21
N GLY A 69 0.96 7.72 -11.53
CA GLY A 69 2.18 8.13 -10.85
C GLY A 69 2.00 8.28 -9.34
N ALA A 70 0.92 8.90 -8.88
CA ALA A 70 0.64 9.09 -7.45
C ALA A 70 0.36 7.76 -6.73
N ILE A 71 -0.40 6.83 -7.34
CA ILE A 71 -0.69 5.51 -6.77
C ILE A 71 0.59 4.71 -6.50
N PHE A 72 1.56 4.79 -7.41
CA PHE A 72 2.82 4.08 -7.23
C PHE A 72 3.80 4.82 -6.33
N SER A 73 3.92 6.13 -6.46
CA SER A 73 4.94 6.91 -5.73
C SER A 73 4.59 7.15 -4.27
N TYR A 74 3.32 7.41 -3.93
CA TYR A 74 2.94 7.77 -2.56
C TYR A 74 3.26 6.68 -1.53
N PRO A 75 2.86 5.41 -1.70
CA PRO A 75 3.17 4.38 -0.71
C PRO A 75 4.68 4.12 -0.58
N VAL A 76 5.43 4.21 -1.69
CA VAL A 76 6.89 4.04 -1.67
C VAL A 76 7.56 5.20 -0.93
N LEU A 77 7.17 6.45 -1.21
CA LEU A 77 7.69 7.62 -0.51
C LEU A 77 7.35 7.59 0.98
N LEU A 78 6.13 7.17 1.34
CA LEU A 78 5.74 6.97 2.73
C LEU A 78 6.66 5.93 3.40
N GLY A 79 6.92 4.80 2.74
CA GLY A 79 7.81 3.75 3.23
C GLY A 79 9.22 4.26 3.48
N VAL A 80 9.83 4.90 2.49
CA VAL A 80 11.17 5.49 2.62
C VAL A 80 11.22 6.53 3.75
N THR A 81 10.20 7.37 3.85
CA THR A 81 10.12 8.39 4.92
C THR A 81 10.07 7.72 6.30
N MET A 82 9.29 6.66 6.45
CA MET A 82 9.18 5.95 7.73
C MET A 82 10.47 5.23 8.12
N GLU A 83 11.22 4.66 7.15
CA GLU A 83 12.55 4.10 7.41
C GLU A 83 13.53 5.15 7.89
N LEU A 84 13.52 6.37 7.32
CA LEU A 84 14.34 7.48 7.77
C LEU A 84 13.92 7.94 9.18
N VAL A 85 12.62 8.00 9.47
CA VAL A 85 12.11 8.33 10.82
C VAL A 85 12.58 7.28 11.83
N GLN A 86 12.51 5.99 11.49
CA GLN A 86 12.97 4.92 12.37
C GLN A 86 14.48 5.00 12.60
N LEU A 87 15.27 5.24 11.56
CA LEU A 87 16.73 5.33 11.64
C LEU A 87 17.20 6.52 12.52
N TYR A 88 16.58 7.68 12.38
CA TYR A 88 17.08 8.92 12.99
C TYR A 88 16.36 9.35 14.25
N LEU A 89 15.10 8.96 14.43
CA LEU A 89 14.25 9.50 15.49
C LEU A 89 13.80 8.46 16.53
N ILE A 90 13.93 7.15 16.23
CA ILE A 90 13.47 6.13 17.17
C ILE A 90 14.68 5.39 17.77
N PRO A 91 14.98 5.61 19.05
CA PRO A 91 16.04 4.86 19.75
C PRO A 91 15.75 3.35 19.72
N CYS A 92 16.77 2.56 19.57
CA CYS A 92 16.71 1.08 19.55
C CYS A 92 16.05 0.46 18.31
N ARG A 93 15.76 1.24 17.28
CA ARG A 93 15.28 0.70 15.99
C ARG A 93 16.29 1.08 14.89
N ASN A 94 16.94 0.09 14.34
CA ASN A 94 17.85 0.29 13.21
C ASN A 94 17.02 0.27 11.95
N GLY A 95 17.05 1.34 11.13
CA GLY A 95 16.49 1.31 9.80
C GLY A 95 17.16 0.20 9.00
N ASP A 96 16.36 -0.71 8.44
CA ASP A 96 16.87 -1.85 7.66
C ASP A 96 16.52 -1.63 6.20
N SER A 97 17.54 -1.66 5.34
CA SER A 97 17.34 -1.56 3.90
C SER A 97 16.43 -2.66 3.33
N LEU A 98 16.38 -3.83 3.99
CA LEU A 98 15.46 -4.92 3.61
C LEU A 98 14.00 -4.56 3.92
N ASP A 99 13.74 -3.75 4.94
CA ASP A 99 12.40 -3.24 5.23
C ASP A 99 11.92 -2.30 4.11
N ALA A 100 12.81 -1.44 3.61
CA ALA A 100 12.50 -0.61 2.45
C ALA A 100 12.20 -1.45 1.18
N VAL A 101 12.92 -2.54 0.98
CA VAL A 101 12.63 -3.49 -0.12
C VAL A 101 11.28 -4.17 0.09
N ALA A 102 10.97 -4.63 1.32
CA ALA A 102 9.69 -5.24 1.63
C ALA A 102 8.52 -4.25 1.41
N ASN A 103 8.68 -2.99 1.80
CA ASN A 103 7.72 -1.91 1.55
C ASN A 103 7.45 -1.75 0.05
N ALA A 104 8.49 -1.65 -0.77
CA ALA A 104 8.37 -1.50 -2.22
C ALA A 104 7.70 -2.73 -2.87
N LEU A 105 8.07 -3.94 -2.47
CA LEU A 105 7.45 -5.18 -2.98
C LEU A 105 5.98 -5.28 -2.60
N GLY A 106 5.63 -4.91 -1.36
CA GLY A 106 4.23 -4.83 -0.91
C GLY A 106 3.41 -3.86 -1.76
N CYS A 107 3.94 -2.65 -2.01
CA CYS A 107 3.31 -1.67 -2.89
C CYS A 107 3.12 -2.22 -4.31
N CYS A 108 4.15 -2.83 -4.88
CA CYS A 108 4.08 -3.41 -6.23
C CYS A 108 3.00 -4.48 -6.32
N LEU A 109 2.97 -5.42 -5.36
CA LEU A 109 1.97 -6.49 -5.37
C LEU A 109 0.57 -5.94 -5.19
N GLY A 110 0.34 -5.02 -4.26
CA GLY A 110 -0.95 -4.36 -4.07
C GLY A 110 -1.46 -3.69 -5.34
N ASN A 111 -0.58 -2.96 -6.04
CA ASN A 111 -0.90 -2.32 -7.32
C ASN A 111 -1.19 -3.35 -8.43
N ILE A 112 -0.40 -4.43 -8.55
CA ILE A 112 -0.60 -5.47 -9.55
C ILE A 112 -1.98 -6.14 -9.36
N ILE A 113 -2.34 -6.49 -8.12
CA ILE A 113 -3.62 -7.10 -7.81
C ILE A 113 -4.78 -6.17 -8.21
N CYS A 114 -4.71 -4.91 -7.82
CA CYS A 114 -5.75 -3.93 -8.12
C CYS A 114 -5.85 -3.63 -9.62
N LEU A 115 -4.72 -3.54 -10.32
CA LEU A 115 -4.67 -3.33 -11.77
C LEU A 115 -5.26 -4.52 -12.52
N ALA A 116 -4.93 -5.75 -12.12
CA ALA A 116 -5.52 -6.96 -12.69
C ALA A 116 -7.05 -6.98 -12.50
N PHE A 117 -7.52 -6.62 -11.30
CA PHE A 117 -8.95 -6.50 -11.01
C PHE A 117 -9.63 -5.41 -11.84
N TYR A 118 -8.98 -4.27 -12.03
CA TYR A 118 -9.47 -3.19 -12.89
C TYR A 118 -9.68 -3.68 -14.34
N TYR A 119 -8.66 -4.33 -14.92
CA TYR A 119 -8.75 -4.85 -16.30
C TYR A 119 -9.79 -5.97 -16.42
N PHE A 120 -9.93 -6.82 -15.41
CA PHE A 120 -10.97 -7.85 -15.38
C PHE A 120 -12.39 -7.24 -15.46
N LEU A 121 -12.65 -6.22 -14.63
CA LEU A 121 -13.95 -5.53 -14.63
C LEU A 121 -14.20 -4.76 -15.94
N TYR A 122 -13.17 -4.12 -16.48
CA TYR A 122 -13.24 -3.40 -17.75
C TYR A 122 -13.57 -4.33 -18.91
N TYR A 123 -12.89 -5.47 -18.99
CA TYR A 123 -13.13 -6.48 -20.03
C TYR A 123 -14.54 -7.08 -19.95
N ARG A 124 -14.97 -7.43 -18.74
CA ARG A 124 -16.31 -7.97 -18.49
C ARG A 124 -17.41 -7.01 -18.96
N LYS A 125 -17.27 -5.74 -18.61
CA LYS A 125 -18.25 -4.69 -19.01
C LYS A 125 -18.32 -4.50 -20.52
N ASN A 126 -17.21 -4.57 -21.23
CA ASN A 126 -17.18 -4.42 -22.68
C ASN A 126 -17.76 -5.66 -23.40
N LYS A 127 -17.52 -6.85 -22.86
CA LYS A 127 -18.12 -8.09 -23.39
C LYS A 127 -19.65 -8.09 -23.28
N ASP A 128 -20.20 -7.55 -22.21
CA ASP A 128 -21.64 -7.45 -22.02
C ASP A 128 -22.28 -6.45 -23.01
N LYS A 129 -21.58 -5.36 -23.33
CA LYS A 129 -22.03 -4.40 -24.35
C LYS A 129 -22.07 -5.00 -25.77
N LEU A 130 -21.10 -5.85 -26.12
CA LEU A 130 -21.03 -6.52 -27.42
C LEU A 130 -22.09 -7.60 -27.60
N LYS A 131 -22.68 -8.12 -26.53
CA LYS A 131 -23.76 -9.11 -26.57
C LYS A 131 -25.15 -8.48 -26.70
N LEU A 132 -25.29 -7.18 -26.44
CA LEU A 132 -26.55 -6.44 -26.43
C LEU A 132 -26.76 -5.60 -27.72
N GLY A 133 -25.78 -5.56 -28.60
CA GLY A 133 -25.85 -4.94 -29.94
C GLY A 133 -25.85 -6.00 -31.05
#